data_4dbc7c3c3b4742824b208d2d3eab76dc
#
_entry.id   4dbc7c3c3b4742824b208d2d3eab76dc
#
_cell.length_a   1.000
_cell.length_b   1.000
_cell.length_c   1.000
_cell.angle_alpha   90.00
_cell.angle_beta   90.00
_cell.angle_gamma   90.00
#
_symmetry.space_group_name_H-M   'P 1'
#
loop_
_entity.id
_entity.type
_entity.pdbx_description
1 polymer ?
#
loop_
_entity_poly.entity_id
_entity_poly.type
_entity_poly.pdbx_seq_one_letter_code
_entity_poly.pdbx_strand_id
1 'polypeptide(L)'
;HSYAAVMVKVNLSDINVPELIADIWSPLNDEQREFLANHFTLQNYKKNEVIHCEGETPTHLMCLLSGKVKIYKDGVGGRSQIIRMIKPVEYFGYRPYFAKTDYVTAASAFEPSLVCQIPMTALMTLLTQNNDLAMFFIKQLSVDLGIADERTVNLTQKHIRGRLAESLLFLKESYGLEEDGSTLSIYLSREDLANLSNMTTSNAIRTLSQFATERLITIDGRKIKIIDEEKLKKISKIG
;
A
#
# COMPACT_ATOMS: atom_id res chain seq x y z
N HIS A 1 -2.96 24.04 8.48
CA HIS A 1 -3.01 24.72 7.16
C HIS A 1 -3.39 23.79 6.01
N SER A 2 -3.15 22.48 6.11
CA SER A 2 -3.54 21.54 5.04
C SER A 2 -5.03 21.19 5.09
N TYR A 3 -5.66 21.26 6.24
CA TYR A 3 -7.08 20.94 6.42
C TYR A 3 -8.01 21.83 5.56
N ALA A 4 -7.76 23.13 5.53
CA ALA A 4 -8.59 24.05 4.77
C ALA A 4 -8.44 23.91 3.26
N ALA A 5 -7.25 23.60 2.77
CA ALA A 5 -6.99 23.46 1.33
C ALA A 5 -7.56 22.18 0.74
N VAL A 6 -7.75 21.16 1.56
CA VAL A 6 -8.21 19.84 1.12
C VAL A 6 -9.72 19.68 1.31
N MET A 7 -10.32 20.41 2.25
CA MET A 7 -11.77 20.48 2.41
C MET A 7 -12.50 20.94 1.13
N VAL A 8 -11.77 21.60 0.21
CA VAL A 8 -12.31 22.02 -1.09
C VAL A 8 -12.50 20.82 -2.05
N LYS A 9 -11.76 19.71 -1.87
CA LYS A 9 -11.83 18.54 -2.78
C LYS A 9 -12.64 17.37 -2.23
N VAL A 10 -12.75 17.25 -0.90
CA VAL A 10 -13.48 16.16 -0.25
C VAL A 10 -14.28 16.78 0.89
N ASN A 11 -15.60 16.73 0.81
CA ASN A 11 -16.44 17.12 1.93
C ASN A 11 -16.36 16.05 3.01
N LEU A 12 -15.57 16.28 4.05
CA LEU A 12 -15.34 15.33 5.14
C LEU A 12 -16.64 14.99 5.89
N SER A 13 -17.67 15.84 5.82
CA SER A 13 -18.98 15.56 6.42
C SER A 13 -19.76 14.47 5.67
N ASP A 14 -19.42 14.20 4.40
CA ASP A 14 -20.08 13.17 3.59
C ASP A 14 -19.40 11.81 3.71
N ILE A 15 -18.27 11.74 4.43
CA ILE A 15 -17.52 10.48 4.59
C ILE A 15 -18.04 9.76 5.83
N ASN A 16 -18.59 8.57 5.62
CA ASN A 16 -18.97 7.66 6.70
C ASN A 16 -17.75 6.83 7.10
N VAL A 17 -16.93 7.35 7.99
CA VAL A 17 -15.71 6.67 8.46
C VAL A 17 -16.02 5.30 9.08
N PRO A 18 -17.01 5.14 9.97
CA PRO A 18 -17.35 3.84 10.54
C PRO A 18 -17.62 2.76 9.49
N GLU A 19 -18.30 3.09 8.40
CA GLU A 19 -18.57 2.15 7.32
C GLU A 19 -17.28 1.73 6.61
N LEU A 20 -16.38 2.68 6.36
CA LEU A 20 -15.10 2.41 5.69
C LEU A 20 -14.17 1.57 6.56
N ILE A 21 -14.11 1.83 7.88
CA ILE A 21 -13.28 1.08 8.83
C ILE A 21 -14.05 -0.05 9.50
N ALA A 22 -15.01 -0.66 8.81
CA ALA A 22 -15.90 -1.68 9.37
C ALA A 22 -15.16 -2.83 10.04
N ASP A 23 -13.99 -3.22 9.56
CA ASP A 23 -13.20 -4.29 10.15
C ASP A 23 -12.83 -4.04 11.61
N ILE A 24 -12.58 -2.79 11.98
CA ILE A 24 -12.26 -2.42 13.36
C ILE A 24 -13.44 -1.81 14.11
N TRP A 25 -14.45 -1.32 13.39
CA TRP A 25 -15.65 -0.73 13.95
C TRP A 25 -16.69 -1.78 14.36
N SER A 26 -16.94 -2.76 13.51
CA SER A 26 -17.98 -3.77 13.72
C SER A 26 -17.82 -4.59 14.99
N PRO A 27 -16.59 -4.99 15.42
CA PRO A 27 -16.41 -5.73 16.66
C PRO A 27 -16.73 -4.93 17.92
N LEU A 28 -16.74 -3.60 17.84
CA LEU A 28 -16.86 -2.71 19.00
C LEU A 28 -18.31 -2.61 19.49
N ASN A 29 -18.50 -2.49 20.81
CA ASN A 29 -19.79 -2.12 21.40
C ASN A 29 -20.00 -0.60 21.32
N ASP A 30 -21.16 -0.11 21.74
CA ASP A 30 -21.53 1.30 21.61
C ASP A 30 -20.58 2.23 22.36
N GLU A 31 -20.16 1.87 23.56
CA GLU A 31 -19.22 2.65 24.37
C GLU A 31 -17.83 2.73 23.69
N GLN A 32 -17.36 1.61 23.17
CA GLN A 32 -16.09 1.54 22.45
C GLN A 32 -16.14 2.32 21.14
N ARG A 33 -17.25 2.30 20.43
CA ARG A 33 -17.47 3.08 19.20
C ARG A 33 -17.43 4.58 19.49
N GLU A 34 -18.10 5.00 20.56
CA GLU A 34 -18.04 6.40 20.98
C GLU A 34 -16.60 6.81 21.33
N PHE A 35 -15.89 5.98 22.07
CA PHE A 35 -14.49 6.21 22.39
C PHE A 35 -13.63 6.36 21.13
N LEU A 36 -13.76 5.44 20.18
CA LEU A 36 -13.00 5.51 18.92
C LEU A 36 -13.37 6.76 18.12
N ALA A 37 -14.65 7.08 18.02
CA ALA A 37 -15.11 8.27 17.29
C ALA A 37 -14.53 9.56 17.85
N ASN A 38 -14.25 9.63 19.14
CA ASN A 38 -13.67 10.79 19.80
C ASN A 38 -12.14 10.88 19.65
N HIS A 39 -11.48 9.83 19.13
CA HIS A 39 -10.03 9.76 19.07
C HIS A 39 -9.46 9.73 17.66
N PHE A 40 -10.20 9.28 16.67
CA PHE A 40 -9.65 9.28 15.31
C PHE A 40 -9.66 10.70 14.71
N THR A 41 -8.70 10.94 13.83
CA THR A 41 -8.63 12.16 13.01
C THR A 41 -8.48 11.78 11.55
N LEU A 42 -8.83 12.71 10.66
CA LEU A 42 -8.65 12.56 9.22
C LEU A 42 -7.55 13.50 8.73
N GLN A 43 -6.65 12.97 7.92
CA GLN A 43 -5.55 13.72 7.35
C GLN A 43 -5.50 13.53 5.86
N ASN A 44 -5.41 14.62 5.12
CA ASN A 44 -5.17 14.59 3.68
C ASN A 44 -3.68 14.72 3.40
N TYR A 45 -3.23 13.97 2.40
CA TYR A 45 -1.87 14.01 1.90
C TYR A 45 -1.89 14.28 0.40
N LYS A 46 -1.03 15.21 -0.03
CA LYS A 46 -0.81 15.49 -1.44
C LYS A 46 0.06 14.39 -2.04
N LYS A 47 0.03 14.28 -3.37
CA LYS A 47 0.94 13.39 -4.09
C LYS A 47 2.40 13.63 -3.65
N ASN A 48 3.11 12.56 -3.35
CA ASN A 48 4.50 12.52 -2.87
C ASN A 48 4.73 13.07 -1.45
N GLU A 49 3.68 13.48 -0.75
CA GLU A 49 3.80 13.92 0.64
C GLU A 49 4.11 12.73 1.55
N VAL A 50 5.09 12.92 2.44
CA VAL A 50 5.54 11.89 3.37
C VAL A 50 4.55 11.77 4.53
N ILE A 51 4.15 10.54 4.84
CA ILE A 51 3.25 10.23 5.96
C ILE A 51 4.06 9.94 7.22
N HIS A 52 5.09 9.13 7.11
CA HIS A 52 6.10 8.94 8.16
C HIS A 52 7.46 8.65 7.55
N CYS A 53 8.51 8.97 8.29
CA CYS A 53 9.90 8.73 7.89
C CYS A 53 10.49 7.52 8.62
N GLU A 54 11.47 6.90 7.99
CA GLU A 54 12.32 5.90 8.65
C GLU A 54 12.98 6.52 9.88
N GLY A 55 13.00 5.80 10.98
CA GLY A 55 13.59 6.25 12.24
C GLY A 55 12.64 7.01 13.17
N GLU A 56 11.46 7.43 12.69
CA GLU A 56 10.46 8.06 13.56
C GLU A 56 9.81 7.04 14.49
N THR A 57 9.36 7.52 15.64
CA THR A 57 8.59 6.73 16.60
C THR A 57 7.15 6.60 16.14
N PRO A 58 6.60 5.38 16.03
CA PRO A 58 5.20 5.20 15.64
C PRO A 58 4.25 5.71 16.71
N THR A 59 3.25 6.48 16.31
CA THR A 59 2.28 7.08 17.23
C THR A 59 0.82 6.76 16.86
N HIS A 60 0.56 6.40 15.61
CA HIS A 60 -0.80 6.21 15.09
C HIS A 60 -0.92 4.93 14.27
N LEU A 61 -2.06 4.26 14.40
CA LEU A 61 -2.56 3.36 13.38
C LEU A 61 -3.12 4.21 12.25
N MET A 62 -2.78 3.88 11.02
CA MET A 62 -3.27 4.57 9.84
C MET A 62 -4.14 3.66 9.01
N CYS A 63 -5.24 4.21 8.50
CA CYS A 63 -6.13 3.51 7.58
C CYS A 63 -6.31 4.37 6.35
N LEU A 64 -5.98 3.83 5.18
CA LEU A 64 -6.16 4.52 3.92
C LEU A 64 -7.64 4.47 3.51
N LEU A 65 -8.30 5.62 3.48
CA LEU A 65 -9.72 5.72 3.09
C LEU A 65 -9.89 5.95 1.59
N SER A 66 -9.00 6.73 0.99
CA SER A 66 -8.97 6.95 -0.45
C SER A 66 -7.55 7.28 -0.91
N GLY A 67 -7.26 7.03 -2.18
CA GLY A 67 -5.93 7.25 -2.75
C GLY A 67 -5.07 5.99 -2.75
N LYS A 68 -3.76 6.19 -2.79
CA LYS A 68 -2.76 5.12 -2.79
C LYS A 68 -1.55 5.56 -1.99
N VAL A 69 -0.97 4.64 -1.23
CA VAL A 69 0.22 4.90 -0.40
C VAL A 69 1.27 3.86 -0.71
N LYS A 70 2.53 4.27 -0.75
CA LYS A 70 3.65 3.35 -0.85
C LYS A 70 4.43 3.30 0.47
N ILE A 71 4.80 2.10 0.87
CA ILE A 71 5.76 1.84 1.94
C ILE A 71 7.08 1.50 1.29
N TYR A 72 8.14 2.21 1.64
CA TYR A 72 9.42 2.08 0.96
C TYR A 72 10.60 2.21 1.93
N LYS A 73 11.75 1.76 1.47
CA LYS A 73 13.01 1.92 2.18
C LYS A 73 14.06 2.43 1.22
N ASP A 74 14.75 3.48 1.62
CA ASP A 74 15.90 3.98 0.89
C ASP A 74 17.10 3.09 1.17
N GLY A 75 17.69 2.57 0.12
CA GLY A 75 18.83 1.67 0.20
C GLY A 75 20.17 2.38 -0.03
N VAL A 76 21.21 1.58 -0.03
CA VAL A 76 22.57 2.03 -0.33
C VAL A 76 22.64 2.59 -1.75
N GLY A 77 23.33 3.71 -1.94
CA GLY A 77 23.50 4.33 -3.25
C GLY A 77 22.27 5.09 -3.77
N GLY A 78 21.34 5.46 -2.88
CA GLY A 78 20.14 6.22 -3.23
C GLY A 78 19.06 5.42 -3.94
N ARG A 79 19.20 4.10 -4.00
CA ARG A 79 18.20 3.21 -4.59
C ARG A 79 17.13 2.87 -3.55
N SER A 80 15.88 3.22 -3.85
CA SER A 80 14.73 2.84 -3.03
C SER A 80 14.20 1.47 -3.40
N GLN A 81 13.58 0.81 -2.43
CA GLN A 81 12.79 -0.40 -2.66
C GLN A 81 11.38 -0.15 -2.13
N ILE A 82 10.38 -0.46 -2.95
CA ILE A 82 8.99 -0.45 -2.50
C ILE A 82 8.72 -1.79 -1.83
N ILE A 83 8.37 -1.71 -0.54
CA ILE A 83 8.08 -2.90 0.27
C ILE A 83 6.62 -3.29 0.11
N ARG A 84 5.71 -2.31 0.12
CA ARG A 84 4.26 -2.53 0.02
C ARG A 84 3.60 -1.37 -0.70
N MET A 85 2.51 -1.69 -1.41
CA MET A 85 1.56 -0.70 -1.90
C MET A 85 0.26 -0.86 -1.12
N ILE A 86 -0.22 0.24 -0.56
CA ILE A 86 -1.43 0.27 0.26
C ILE A 86 -2.60 0.79 -0.58
N LYS A 87 -3.72 0.11 -0.48
CA LYS A 87 -4.98 0.48 -1.15
C LYS A 87 -6.10 0.69 -0.11
N PRO A 88 -7.19 1.36 -0.45
CA PRO A 88 -8.37 1.41 0.40
C PRO A 88 -9.07 0.03 0.50
N VAL A 89 -9.51 -0.44 1.65
CA VAL A 89 -9.23 0.10 2.98
C VAL A 89 -8.22 -0.83 3.64
N GLU A 90 -6.99 -0.41 3.76
CA GLU A 90 -5.95 -1.19 4.41
C GLU A 90 -5.34 -0.38 5.55
N TYR A 91 -4.80 -1.10 6.55
CA TYR A 91 -4.23 -0.54 7.76
C TYR A 91 -2.71 -0.64 7.71
N PHE A 92 -2.03 0.41 8.15
CA PHE A 92 -0.58 0.46 8.15
C PHE A 92 -0.04 1.34 9.28
N GLY A 93 1.28 1.31 9.46
CA GLY A 93 1.99 2.19 10.41
C GLY A 93 1.97 1.74 11.87
N TYR A 94 1.36 0.61 12.20
CA TYR A 94 1.17 0.15 13.59
C TYR A 94 2.14 -0.95 14.03
N ARG A 95 2.70 -1.70 13.08
CA ARG A 95 3.55 -2.86 13.39
C ARG A 95 4.72 -2.51 14.34
N PRO A 96 5.52 -1.47 14.07
CA PRO A 96 6.65 -1.17 14.93
C PRO A 96 6.24 -0.72 16.34
N TYR A 97 5.05 -0.17 16.53
CA TYR A 97 4.53 0.14 17.85
C TYR A 97 4.38 -1.12 18.70
N PHE A 98 3.79 -2.17 18.16
CA PHE A 98 3.68 -3.46 18.85
C PHE A 98 5.03 -4.09 19.12
N ALA A 99 5.98 -3.93 18.21
CA ALA A 99 7.34 -4.43 18.36
C ALA A 99 8.22 -3.57 19.27
N LYS A 100 7.73 -2.41 19.69
CA LYS A 100 8.48 -1.41 20.51
C LYS A 100 9.76 -0.96 19.82
N THR A 101 9.68 -0.70 18.54
CA THR A 101 10.77 -0.20 17.68
C THR A 101 10.32 1.04 16.92
N ASP A 102 11.27 1.75 16.34
CA ASP A 102 11.00 2.83 15.42
C ASP A 102 10.70 2.30 14.02
N TYR A 103 10.22 3.18 13.13
CA TYR A 103 9.98 2.79 11.74
C TYR A 103 11.29 2.39 11.04
N VAL A 104 11.28 1.24 10.41
CA VAL A 104 12.39 0.79 9.53
C VAL A 104 12.11 1.10 8.06
N THR A 105 10.91 1.59 7.76
CA THR A 105 10.46 1.99 6.43
C THR A 105 9.80 3.36 6.50
N ALA A 106 9.68 4.02 5.36
CA ALA A 106 8.93 5.26 5.21
C ALA A 106 7.60 5.00 4.48
N ALA A 107 6.67 5.92 4.60
CA ALA A 107 5.41 5.91 3.86
C ALA A 107 5.16 7.27 3.22
N SER A 108 4.71 7.26 1.97
CA SER A 108 4.30 8.48 1.27
C SER A 108 3.07 8.25 0.41
N ALA A 109 2.31 9.32 0.18
CA ALA A 109 1.16 9.27 -0.70
C ALA A 109 1.64 9.14 -2.16
N PHE A 110 1.20 8.11 -2.85
CA PHE A 110 1.48 7.91 -4.26
C PHE A 110 0.63 8.83 -5.16
N GLU A 111 -0.54 9.17 -4.67
CA GLU A 111 -1.48 10.13 -5.25
C GLU A 111 -2.20 10.85 -4.11
N PRO A 112 -3.00 11.90 -4.37
CA PRO A 112 -3.76 12.54 -3.28
C PRO A 112 -4.55 11.51 -2.49
N SER A 113 -4.37 11.48 -1.18
CA SER A 113 -4.87 10.41 -0.32
C SER A 113 -5.49 10.96 0.96
N LEU A 114 -6.53 10.28 1.43
CA LEU A 114 -7.16 10.54 2.71
C LEU A 114 -6.87 9.39 3.67
N VAL A 115 -6.33 9.71 4.83
CA VAL A 115 -5.92 8.73 5.84
C VAL A 115 -6.66 9.00 7.14
N CYS A 116 -7.29 7.96 7.68
CA CYS A 116 -7.80 7.97 9.05
C CYS A 116 -6.66 7.61 10.00
N GLN A 117 -6.43 8.44 11.00
CA GLN A 117 -5.37 8.26 11.99
C GLN A 117 -5.98 7.99 13.35
N ILE A 118 -5.56 6.91 13.98
CA ILE A 118 -6.01 6.51 15.32
C ILE A 118 -4.79 6.47 16.23
N PRO A 119 -4.76 7.25 17.33
CA PRO A 119 -3.66 7.17 18.26
C PRO A 119 -3.47 5.74 18.76
N MET A 120 -2.23 5.26 18.77
CA MET A 120 -1.94 3.90 19.23
C MET A 120 -2.34 3.71 20.70
N THR A 121 -2.27 4.75 21.51
CA THR A 121 -2.73 4.69 22.91
C THR A 121 -4.23 4.39 23.00
N ALA A 122 -5.04 4.99 22.12
CA ALA A 122 -6.47 4.73 22.05
C ALA A 122 -6.73 3.31 21.52
N LEU A 123 -6.01 2.89 20.49
CA LEU A 123 -6.13 1.52 19.97
C LEU A 123 -5.80 0.49 21.07
N MET A 124 -4.73 0.69 21.81
CA MET A 124 -4.34 -0.22 22.89
C MET A 124 -5.42 -0.35 23.97
N THR A 125 -6.09 0.75 24.30
CA THR A 125 -7.23 0.70 25.22
C THR A 125 -8.33 -0.20 24.70
N LEU A 126 -8.68 -0.09 23.41
CA LEU A 126 -9.69 -0.94 22.79
C LEU A 126 -9.25 -2.40 22.69
N LEU A 127 -7.98 -2.65 22.37
CA LEU A 127 -7.46 -4.02 22.26
C LEU A 127 -7.51 -4.78 23.58
N THR A 128 -7.33 -4.10 24.71
CA THR A 128 -7.42 -4.73 26.02
C THR A 128 -8.85 -5.05 26.44
N GLN A 129 -9.84 -4.43 25.81
CA GLN A 129 -11.25 -4.56 26.12
C GLN A 129 -12.01 -5.45 25.13
N ASN A 130 -11.42 -5.74 23.97
CA ASN A 130 -12.13 -6.38 22.86
C ASN A 130 -11.23 -7.41 22.17
N ASN A 131 -11.50 -8.68 22.46
CA ASN A 131 -10.71 -9.78 21.91
C ASN A 131 -10.88 -9.93 20.40
N ASP A 132 -12.05 -9.65 19.85
CA ASP A 132 -12.30 -9.77 18.41
C ASP A 132 -11.48 -8.75 17.65
N LEU A 133 -11.36 -7.53 18.19
CA LEU A 133 -10.48 -6.51 17.61
C LEU A 133 -9.02 -6.96 17.65
N ALA A 134 -8.56 -7.51 18.77
CA ALA A 134 -7.20 -8.03 18.90
C ALA A 134 -6.94 -9.15 17.89
N MET A 135 -7.88 -10.08 17.72
CA MET A 135 -7.76 -11.17 16.74
C MET A 135 -7.71 -10.66 15.30
N PHE A 136 -8.42 -9.56 14.99
CA PHE A 136 -8.30 -8.94 13.69
C PHE A 136 -6.86 -8.53 13.39
N PHE A 137 -6.18 -7.85 14.34
CA PHE A 137 -4.79 -7.42 14.14
C PHE A 137 -3.80 -8.59 14.12
N ILE A 138 -4.03 -9.63 14.92
CA ILE A 138 -3.23 -10.85 14.86
C ILE A 138 -3.33 -11.47 13.47
N LYS A 139 -4.54 -11.56 12.91
CA LYS A 139 -4.75 -12.06 11.55
C LYS A 139 -4.03 -11.20 10.50
N GLN A 140 -4.16 -9.86 10.60
CA GLN A 140 -3.48 -8.95 9.67
C GLN A 140 -1.96 -9.14 9.71
N LEU A 141 -1.37 -9.20 10.90
CA LEU A 141 0.06 -9.41 11.06
C LEU A 141 0.49 -10.79 10.52
N SER A 142 -0.33 -11.82 10.73
CA SER A 142 -0.05 -13.17 10.23
C SER A 142 -0.08 -13.22 8.70
N VAL A 143 -1.07 -12.59 8.08
CA VAL A 143 -1.15 -12.47 6.61
C VAL A 143 0.04 -11.69 6.06
N ASP A 144 0.37 -10.56 6.67
CA ASP A 144 1.49 -9.72 6.23
C ASP A 144 2.83 -10.45 6.35
N LEU A 145 3.02 -11.23 7.41
CA LEU A 145 4.22 -12.05 7.57
C LEU A 145 4.34 -13.10 6.46
N GLY A 146 3.25 -13.76 6.12
CA GLY A 146 3.22 -14.73 5.03
C GLY A 146 3.55 -14.09 3.67
N ILE A 147 3.01 -12.91 3.41
CA ILE A 147 3.32 -12.13 2.19
C ILE A 147 4.79 -11.74 2.16
N ALA A 148 5.35 -11.30 3.30
CA ALA A 148 6.76 -10.93 3.40
C ALA A 148 7.68 -12.13 3.12
N ASP A 149 7.35 -13.31 3.66
CA ASP A 149 8.10 -14.54 3.42
C ASP A 149 8.07 -14.94 1.95
N GLU A 150 6.90 -14.91 1.32
CA GLU A 150 6.74 -15.21 -0.10
C GLU A 150 7.53 -14.22 -0.97
N ARG A 151 7.47 -12.94 -0.63
CA ARG A 151 8.24 -11.91 -1.35
C ARG A 151 9.74 -12.13 -1.22
N THR A 152 10.23 -12.52 -0.05
CA THR A 152 11.65 -12.84 0.16
C THR A 152 12.10 -13.95 -0.79
N VAL A 153 11.32 -15.04 -0.90
CA VAL A 153 11.60 -16.13 -1.83
C VAL A 153 11.62 -15.62 -3.28
N ASN A 154 10.63 -14.84 -3.68
CA ASN A 154 10.52 -14.32 -5.04
C ASN A 154 11.70 -13.41 -5.40
N LEU A 155 12.11 -12.52 -4.49
CA LEU A 155 13.23 -11.61 -4.72
C LEU A 155 14.58 -12.33 -4.83
N THR A 156 14.73 -13.47 -4.17
CA THR A 156 15.99 -14.22 -4.15
C THR A 156 16.09 -15.30 -5.22
N GLN A 157 14.96 -15.84 -5.68
CA GLN A 157 14.92 -16.98 -6.62
C GLN A 157 14.47 -16.62 -8.03
N LYS A 158 13.70 -15.56 -8.21
CA LYS A 158 13.23 -15.16 -9.54
C LYS A 158 14.19 -14.18 -10.20
N HIS A 159 14.35 -14.33 -11.52
CA HIS A 159 15.10 -13.42 -12.35
C HIS A 159 14.30 -12.15 -12.70
N ILE A 160 14.94 -11.20 -13.34
CA ILE A 160 14.37 -9.88 -13.67
C ILE A 160 13.03 -10.01 -14.41
N ARG A 161 12.94 -10.84 -15.45
CA ARG A 161 11.71 -11.02 -16.21
C ARG A 161 10.56 -11.53 -15.34
N GLY A 162 10.83 -12.54 -14.52
CA GLY A 162 9.82 -13.09 -13.61
C GLY A 162 9.37 -12.09 -12.57
N ARG A 163 10.29 -11.32 -11.99
CA ARG A 163 9.96 -10.29 -11.01
C ARG A 163 9.12 -9.16 -11.59
N LEU A 164 9.43 -8.72 -12.82
CA LEU A 164 8.65 -7.67 -13.46
C LEU A 164 7.24 -8.17 -13.81
N ALA A 165 7.13 -9.38 -14.37
CA ALA A 165 5.84 -9.99 -14.67
C ALA A 165 4.99 -10.12 -13.40
N GLU A 166 5.57 -10.57 -12.30
CA GLU A 166 4.90 -10.67 -11.01
C GLU A 166 4.42 -9.31 -10.50
N SER A 167 5.24 -8.27 -10.63
CA SER A 167 4.85 -6.91 -10.24
C SER A 167 3.66 -6.40 -11.05
N LEU A 168 3.63 -6.63 -12.36
CA LEU A 168 2.49 -6.22 -13.20
C LEU A 168 1.21 -6.95 -12.80
N LEU A 169 1.29 -8.25 -12.54
CA LEU A 169 0.15 -9.05 -12.08
C LEU A 169 -0.32 -8.62 -10.68
N PHE A 170 0.62 -8.32 -9.80
CA PHE A 170 0.32 -7.78 -8.47
C PHE A 170 -0.44 -6.46 -8.56
N LEU A 171 -0.01 -5.55 -9.43
CA LEU A 171 -0.67 -4.27 -9.62
C LEU A 171 -2.09 -4.44 -10.17
N LYS A 172 -2.30 -5.39 -11.08
CA LYS A 172 -3.63 -5.72 -11.59
C LYS A 172 -4.53 -6.22 -10.46
N GLU A 173 -4.05 -7.16 -9.66
CA GLU A 173 -4.82 -7.74 -8.56
C GLU A 173 -5.15 -6.69 -7.50
N SER A 174 -4.20 -5.80 -7.18
CA SER A 174 -4.35 -4.81 -6.11
C SER A 174 -5.21 -3.61 -6.50
N TYR A 175 -5.07 -3.11 -7.73
CA TYR A 175 -5.71 -1.88 -8.17
C TYR A 175 -6.71 -2.06 -9.30
N GLY A 176 -6.75 -3.23 -9.90
CA GLY A 176 -7.69 -3.53 -10.98
C GLY A 176 -7.29 -2.92 -12.32
N LEU A 177 -8.23 -2.93 -13.22
CA LEU A 177 -8.10 -2.44 -14.58
C LEU A 177 -9.04 -1.26 -14.81
N GLU A 178 -8.67 -0.41 -15.77
CA GLU A 178 -9.52 0.67 -16.23
C GLU A 178 -10.76 0.12 -16.95
N GLU A 179 -11.67 1.01 -17.38
CA GLU A 179 -12.91 0.62 -18.05
C GLU A 179 -12.70 -0.21 -19.30
N ASP A 180 -11.53 -0.08 -19.98
CA ASP A 180 -11.18 -0.87 -21.15
C ASP A 180 -10.91 -2.36 -20.84
N GLY A 181 -10.88 -2.72 -19.56
CA GLY A 181 -10.64 -4.09 -19.11
C GLY A 181 -9.22 -4.60 -19.29
N SER A 182 -8.25 -3.76 -19.63
CA SER A 182 -6.87 -4.15 -19.96
C SER A 182 -5.80 -3.26 -19.38
N THR A 183 -6.05 -1.96 -19.22
CA THR A 183 -5.09 -0.99 -18.70
C THR A 183 -5.07 -1.02 -17.19
N LEU A 184 -3.87 -1.14 -16.59
CA LEU A 184 -3.70 -1.10 -15.14
C LEU A 184 -4.21 0.23 -14.57
N SER A 185 -4.97 0.18 -13.49
CA SER A 185 -5.52 1.37 -12.80
C SER A 185 -4.52 2.05 -11.87
N ILE A 186 -3.24 1.92 -12.16
CA ILE A 186 -2.17 2.64 -11.48
C ILE A 186 -1.07 2.96 -12.50
N TYR A 187 -0.56 4.19 -12.45
CA TYR A 187 0.43 4.69 -13.41
C TYR A 187 1.75 4.95 -12.71
N LEU A 188 2.54 3.88 -12.56
CA LEU A 188 3.87 3.98 -11.95
C LEU A 188 4.89 4.59 -12.91
N SER A 189 5.79 5.40 -12.38
CA SER A 189 7.01 5.75 -13.11
C SER A 189 7.87 4.51 -13.31
N ARG A 190 8.82 4.57 -14.25
CA ARG A 190 9.79 3.48 -14.45
C ARG A 190 10.62 3.22 -13.19
N GLU A 191 10.97 4.29 -12.48
CA GLU A 191 11.69 4.20 -11.22
C GLU A 191 10.87 3.48 -10.15
N ASP A 192 9.59 3.84 -9.98
CA ASP A 192 8.71 3.18 -9.00
C ASP A 192 8.51 1.72 -9.35
N LEU A 193 8.31 1.41 -10.64
CA LEU A 193 8.16 0.01 -11.07
C LEU A 193 9.44 -0.79 -10.82
N ALA A 194 10.60 -0.20 -11.09
CA ALA A 194 11.90 -0.81 -10.80
C ALA A 194 12.05 -1.06 -9.30
N ASN A 195 11.69 -0.07 -8.47
CA ASN A 195 11.76 -0.18 -7.01
C ASN A 195 10.80 -1.26 -6.48
N LEU A 196 9.61 -1.38 -7.06
CA LEU A 196 8.66 -2.44 -6.70
C LEU A 196 9.20 -3.83 -7.09
N SER A 197 9.89 -3.94 -8.20
CA SER A 197 10.39 -5.20 -8.76
C SER A 197 11.82 -5.55 -8.29
N ASN A 198 12.40 -4.72 -7.44
CA ASN A 198 13.77 -4.83 -6.94
C ASN A 198 14.80 -4.97 -8.06
N MET A 199 14.83 -4.01 -8.96
CA MET A 199 15.78 -3.92 -10.07
C MET A 199 16.15 -2.47 -10.36
N THR A 200 17.14 -2.26 -11.20
CA THR A 200 17.50 -0.93 -11.67
C THR A 200 16.44 -0.39 -12.63
N THR A 201 16.32 0.92 -12.72
CA THR A 201 15.42 1.57 -13.68
C THR A 201 15.74 1.15 -15.11
N SER A 202 17.02 1.04 -15.45
CA SER A 202 17.47 0.59 -16.78
C SER A 202 16.97 -0.82 -17.09
N ASN A 203 17.04 -1.72 -16.13
CA ASN A 203 16.55 -3.09 -16.30
C ASN A 203 15.02 -3.13 -16.46
N ALA A 204 14.30 -2.30 -15.69
CA ALA A 204 12.84 -2.20 -15.82
C ALA A 204 12.44 -1.69 -17.21
N ILE A 205 13.08 -0.63 -17.69
CA ILE A 205 12.82 -0.07 -19.03
C ILE A 205 13.08 -1.11 -20.12
N ARG A 206 14.21 -1.79 -20.05
CA ARG A 206 14.60 -2.82 -21.03
C ARG A 206 13.62 -3.98 -21.03
N THR A 207 13.26 -4.48 -19.86
CA THR A 207 12.35 -5.64 -19.73
C THR A 207 10.94 -5.29 -20.18
N LEU A 208 10.45 -4.09 -19.85
CA LEU A 208 9.15 -3.60 -20.37
C LEU A 208 9.15 -3.53 -21.89
N SER A 209 10.23 -3.03 -22.50
CA SER A 209 10.35 -2.96 -23.95
C SER A 209 10.34 -4.35 -24.58
N GLN A 210 10.99 -5.33 -23.97
CA GLN A 210 10.95 -6.72 -24.39
C GLN A 210 9.53 -7.29 -24.30
N PHE A 211 8.83 -7.04 -23.21
CA PHE A 211 7.44 -7.49 -23.04
C PHE A 211 6.51 -6.87 -24.09
N ALA A 212 6.73 -5.60 -24.45
CA ALA A 212 5.96 -4.94 -25.50
C ALA A 212 6.25 -5.55 -26.87
N THR A 213 7.52 -5.83 -27.19
CA THR A 213 7.92 -6.50 -28.43
C THR A 213 7.33 -7.89 -28.54
N GLU A 214 7.27 -8.63 -27.44
CA GLU A 214 6.66 -9.96 -27.36
C GLU A 214 5.12 -9.94 -27.33
N ARG A 215 4.53 -8.74 -27.36
CA ARG A 215 3.07 -8.54 -27.34
C ARG A 215 2.40 -9.05 -26.07
N LEU A 216 3.11 -9.01 -24.96
CA LEU A 216 2.55 -9.32 -23.65
C LEU A 216 1.81 -8.13 -23.07
N ILE A 217 2.29 -6.93 -23.37
CA ILE A 217 1.76 -5.65 -22.93
C ILE A 217 1.84 -4.63 -24.06
N THR A 218 1.09 -3.54 -23.93
CA THR A 218 1.37 -2.29 -24.65
C THR A 218 1.63 -1.17 -23.67
N ILE A 219 2.41 -0.18 -24.11
CA ILE A 219 2.86 0.92 -23.28
C ILE A 219 2.47 2.25 -23.94
N ASP A 220 1.86 3.13 -23.17
CA ASP A 220 1.57 4.51 -23.55
C ASP A 220 1.96 5.40 -22.35
N GLY A 221 3.20 5.91 -22.35
CA GLY A 221 3.75 6.65 -21.24
C GLY A 221 3.80 5.78 -19.98
N ARG A 222 3.09 6.17 -18.93
CA ARG A 222 2.96 5.39 -17.69
C ARG A 222 1.81 4.39 -17.72
N LYS A 223 0.99 4.41 -18.76
CA LYS A 223 -0.12 3.48 -18.92
C LYS A 223 0.39 2.16 -19.48
N ILE A 224 0.12 1.08 -18.78
CA ILE A 224 0.48 -0.26 -19.20
C ILE A 224 -0.81 -1.07 -19.37
N LYS A 225 -0.99 -1.60 -20.58
CA LYS A 225 -2.11 -2.46 -20.93
C LYS A 225 -1.64 -3.89 -21.01
N ILE A 226 -2.28 -4.80 -20.29
CA ILE A 226 -1.97 -6.23 -20.32
C ILE A 226 -2.68 -6.86 -21.52
N ILE A 227 -1.93 -7.46 -22.42
CA ILE A 227 -2.45 -8.11 -23.64
C ILE A 227 -2.53 -9.62 -23.48
N ASP A 228 -1.47 -10.25 -22.95
CA ASP A 228 -1.39 -11.70 -22.76
C ASP A 228 -1.09 -12.02 -21.31
N GLU A 229 -2.14 -12.04 -20.50
CA GLU A 229 -2.03 -12.31 -19.07
C GLU A 229 -1.52 -13.71 -18.76
N GLU A 230 -1.97 -14.71 -19.53
CA GLU A 230 -1.58 -16.11 -19.31
C GLU A 230 -0.08 -16.31 -19.51
N LYS A 231 0.50 -15.66 -20.52
CA LYS A 231 1.94 -15.73 -20.75
C LYS A 231 2.73 -14.97 -19.67
N LEU A 232 2.22 -13.84 -19.20
CA LEU A 232 2.82 -13.14 -18.04
C LEU A 232 2.82 -14.02 -16.80
N LYS A 233 1.73 -14.73 -16.53
CA LYS A 233 1.64 -15.68 -15.42
C LYS A 233 2.70 -16.78 -15.52
N LYS A 234 2.91 -17.32 -16.70
CA LYS A 234 3.96 -18.32 -16.94
C LYS A 234 5.35 -17.76 -16.67
N ILE A 235 5.64 -16.58 -17.18
CA ILE A 235 6.92 -15.90 -16.95
C ILE A 235 7.12 -15.64 -15.45
N SER A 236 6.10 -15.18 -14.74
CA SER A 236 6.19 -14.93 -13.31
C SER A 236 6.51 -16.18 -12.50
N LYS A 237 6.04 -17.35 -12.93
CA LYS A 237 6.27 -18.61 -12.24
C LYS A 237 7.64 -19.22 -12.52
N ILE A 238 8.10 -19.09 -13.74
CA ILE A 238 9.39 -19.68 -14.17
C ILE A 238 10.53 -18.80 -13.72
N GLY A 239 10.29 -17.50 -13.56
CA GLY A 239 11.31 -16.53 -13.23
C GLY A 239 12.08 -16.06 -14.43
#